data_d5d7639ac7234b461fb312fd84f6f162
#
_entry.id   d5d7639ac7234b461fb312fd84f6f162
#
_cell.length_a   1.000
_cell.length_b   1.000
_cell.length_c   1.000
_cell.angle_alpha   90.00
_cell.angle_beta   90.00
_cell.angle_gamma   90.00
#
_symmetry.space_group_name_H-M   'P 1'
#
loop_
_entity.id
_entity.type
_entity.pdbx_description
1 polymer ?
#
loop_
_entity_poly.entity_id
_entity_poly.type
_entity_poly.pdbx_seq_one_letter_code
_entity_poly.pdbx_strand_id
1 'polypeptide(L)'
;RESDAILREEFAKNGLEEKVWQFITVVPEFRSTGIKDGKRAFEWCCIVRAVCSIDVMTATVAEIPHEVMVHITDRITHEVAGINRVLFDYTPKPTGTVEFE
;
A
#
# COMPACT_ATOMS: atom_id res chain seq x y z
N ARG A 1 6.89 10.79 1.10
CA ARG A 1 5.74 10.85 2.00
C ARG A 1 5.85 9.83 3.10
N GLU A 2 5.13 10.05 4.18
CA GLU A 2 5.20 9.18 5.33
C GLU A 2 4.76 7.75 5.04
N SER A 3 3.68 7.58 4.27
CA SER A 3 3.20 6.23 3.94
C SER A 3 4.17 5.48 3.05
N ASP A 4 4.81 6.16 2.09
CA ASP A 4 5.84 5.55 1.25
C ASP A 4 7.05 5.14 2.08
N ALA A 5 7.44 5.98 3.04
CA ALA A 5 8.57 5.68 3.91
C ALA A 5 8.31 4.44 4.74
N ILE A 6 7.10 4.32 5.30
CA ILE A 6 6.70 3.14 6.09
C ILE A 6 6.74 1.87 5.23
N LEU A 7 6.18 1.95 4.03
CA LEU A 7 6.16 0.81 3.10
C LEU A 7 7.58 0.36 2.76
N ARG A 8 8.44 1.31 2.47
CA ARG A 8 9.84 1.05 2.12
C ARG A 8 10.59 0.39 3.28
N GLU A 9 10.40 0.92 4.49
CA GLU A 9 11.04 0.35 5.68
C GLU A 9 10.61 -1.08 5.93
N GLU A 10 9.31 -1.35 5.83
CA GLU A 10 8.80 -2.70 6.09
C GLU A 10 9.23 -3.68 5.02
N PHE A 11 9.31 -3.26 3.77
CA PHE A 11 9.82 -4.11 2.70
C PHE A 11 11.29 -4.44 2.92
N ALA A 12 12.08 -3.44 3.34
CA ALA A 12 13.50 -3.65 3.63
C ALA A 12 13.70 -4.62 4.78
N LYS A 13 12.95 -4.44 5.88
CA LYS A 13 13.04 -5.32 7.04
C LYS A 13 12.71 -6.78 6.73
N ASN A 14 11.82 -7.00 5.78
CA ASN A 14 11.34 -8.34 5.46
C ASN A 14 11.97 -8.91 4.19
N GLY A 15 12.98 -8.25 3.66
CA GLY A 15 13.73 -8.74 2.50
C GLY A 15 12.92 -8.76 1.22
N LEU A 16 11.92 -7.90 1.11
CA LEU A 16 11.03 -7.87 -0.06
C LEU A 16 11.48 -6.93 -1.16
N GLU A 17 12.39 -6.02 -0.88
CA GLU A 17 12.86 -5.03 -1.87
C GLU A 17 13.43 -5.67 -3.12
N GLU A 18 14.10 -6.80 -2.97
CA GLU A 18 14.73 -7.49 -4.11
C GLU A 18 13.75 -8.33 -4.90
N LYS A 19 12.60 -8.65 -4.29
CA LYS A 19 11.59 -9.51 -4.92
C LYS A 19 10.50 -8.71 -5.61
N VAL A 20 10.35 -7.45 -5.26
CA VAL A 20 9.31 -6.59 -5.78
C VAL A 20 9.93 -5.55 -6.69
N TRP A 21 9.45 -5.52 -7.93
CA TRP A 21 9.99 -4.61 -8.94
C TRP A 21 9.67 -3.16 -8.62
N GLN A 22 8.42 -2.88 -8.30
CA GLN A 22 7.98 -1.54 -7.92
C GLN A 22 6.93 -1.61 -6.84
N PHE A 23 6.98 -0.65 -5.93
CA PHE A 23 5.95 -0.51 -4.90
C PHE A 23 5.74 0.95 -4.61
N ILE A 24 4.48 1.34 -4.44
CA ILE A 24 4.08 2.73 -4.19
C ILE A 24 2.90 2.76 -3.25
N THR A 25 2.68 3.92 -2.64
CA THR A 25 1.44 4.21 -1.95
C THR A 25 0.76 5.40 -2.63
N VAL A 26 -0.55 5.40 -2.63
CA VAL A 26 -1.36 6.47 -3.23
C VAL A 26 -2.45 6.86 -2.25
N VAL A 27 -2.68 8.16 -2.10
CA VAL A 27 -3.81 8.66 -1.32
C VAL A 27 -4.77 9.32 -2.31
N PRO A 28 -5.83 8.60 -2.73
CA PRO A 28 -6.78 9.16 -3.70
C PRO A 28 -7.67 10.22 -3.06
N GLU A 29 -8.37 10.97 -3.88
CA GLU A 29 -9.22 12.07 -3.41
C GLU A 29 -10.59 11.59 -2.97
N PHE A 30 -10.65 10.60 -2.12
CA PHE A 30 -11.90 10.19 -1.47
C PHE A 30 -11.59 9.74 -0.05
N ARG A 31 -12.62 9.75 0.77
CA ARG A 31 -12.48 9.45 2.19
C ARG A 31 -13.28 8.21 2.58
N SER A 32 -12.92 7.65 3.71
CA SER A 32 -13.62 6.50 4.25
C SER A 32 -13.97 6.73 5.71
N THR A 33 -15.00 6.03 6.16
CA THR A 33 -15.39 6.07 7.56
C THR A 33 -14.56 5.08 8.36
N GLY A 34 -14.07 5.50 9.50
CA GLY A 34 -13.34 4.66 10.43
C GLY A 34 -13.64 5.10 11.85
N ILE A 35 -12.97 4.45 12.79
CA ILE A 35 -13.10 4.80 14.20
C ILE A 35 -11.70 5.03 14.75
N LYS A 36 -11.48 6.20 15.32
CA LYS A 36 -10.24 6.54 16.01
C LYS A 36 -10.56 7.11 17.39
N ASP A 37 -9.86 6.62 18.38
CA ASP A 37 -10.06 7.02 19.78
C ASP A 37 -11.53 6.89 20.20
N GLY A 38 -12.18 5.83 19.74
CA GLY A 38 -13.58 5.55 20.08
C GLY A 38 -14.59 6.43 19.35
N LYS A 39 -14.15 7.26 18.43
CA LYS A 39 -15.01 8.18 17.68
C LYS A 39 -14.96 7.90 16.19
N ARG A 40 -16.08 8.15 15.53
CA ARG A 40 -16.18 8.07 14.09
C ARG A 40 -15.28 9.13 13.45
N ALA A 41 -14.52 8.72 12.47
CA ALA A 41 -13.65 9.63 11.72
C ALA A 41 -13.82 9.41 10.22
N PHE A 42 -13.97 10.48 9.47
CA PHE A 42 -14.09 10.43 8.02
C PHE A 42 -12.77 10.95 7.46
N GLU A 43 -11.89 10.01 7.11
CA GLU A 43 -10.52 10.34 6.74
C GLU A 43 -10.12 9.66 5.43
N TRP A 44 -8.87 9.84 5.04
CA TRP A 44 -8.39 9.39 3.74
C TRP A 44 -8.03 7.89 3.75
N CYS A 45 -8.05 7.29 2.58
CA CYS A 45 -7.54 5.94 2.37
C CYS A 45 -6.13 6.01 1.81
N CYS A 46 -5.34 4.97 2.05
CA CYS A 46 -4.05 4.79 1.41
C CYS A 46 -4.11 3.50 0.60
N ILE A 47 -3.76 3.56 -0.67
CA ILE A 47 -3.71 2.39 -1.54
C ILE A 47 -2.26 1.97 -1.72
N VAL A 48 -1.97 0.71 -1.42
CA VAL A 48 -0.65 0.11 -1.61
C VAL A 48 -0.66 -0.70 -2.90
N ARG A 49 0.33 -0.47 -3.74
CA ARG A 49 0.50 -1.23 -4.96
C ARG A 49 1.93 -1.74 -5.05
N ALA A 50 2.08 -3.05 -5.25
CA ALA A 50 3.38 -3.69 -5.36
C ALA A 50 3.32 -4.72 -6.48
N VAL A 51 4.27 -4.67 -7.41
CA VAL A 51 4.28 -5.54 -8.58
C VAL A 51 5.66 -6.12 -8.81
N CYS A 52 5.67 -7.32 -9.41
CA CYS A 52 6.89 -7.98 -9.88
C CYS A 52 6.87 -7.96 -11.40
N SER A 53 8.00 -7.62 -12.00
CA SER A 53 8.10 -7.56 -13.45
C SER A 53 8.29 -8.97 -14.04
N ILE A 54 7.54 -9.26 -15.10
CA ILE A 54 7.81 -10.43 -15.93
C ILE A 54 8.61 -9.97 -17.15
N ASP A 55 8.19 -8.87 -17.75
CA ASP A 55 8.93 -8.19 -18.81
C ASP A 55 8.47 -6.74 -18.84
N VAL A 56 8.92 -5.96 -19.86
CA VAL A 56 8.59 -4.52 -19.91
C VAL A 56 7.12 -4.24 -20.13
N MET A 57 6.37 -5.22 -20.63
CA MET A 57 4.96 -5.04 -20.97
C MET A 57 4.02 -5.56 -19.90
N THR A 58 4.48 -6.50 -19.08
CA THR A 58 3.63 -7.18 -18.11
C THR A 58 4.25 -7.16 -16.72
N ALA A 59 3.39 -7.11 -15.72
CA ALA A 59 3.80 -7.21 -14.33
C ALA A 59 2.69 -7.89 -13.54
N THR A 60 3.08 -8.77 -12.62
CA THR A 60 2.13 -9.44 -11.75
C THR A 60 2.12 -8.77 -10.38
N VAL A 61 1.02 -8.95 -9.66
CA VAL A 61 0.92 -8.45 -8.30
C VAL A 61 1.92 -9.22 -7.43
N ALA A 62 2.67 -8.49 -6.61
CA ALA A 62 3.64 -9.11 -5.72
C ALA A 62 2.94 -9.87 -4.61
N GLU A 63 3.48 -11.05 -4.26
CA GLU A 63 3.00 -11.79 -3.11
C GLU A 63 3.71 -11.27 -1.86
N ILE A 64 2.95 -10.67 -0.97
CA ILE A 64 3.49 -10.14 0.29
C ILE A 64 2.87 -10.96 1.42
N PRO A 65 3.69 -11.48 2.35
CA PRO A 65 3.14 -12.24 3.47
C PRO A 65 2.05 -11.46 4.21
N HIS A 66 1.01 -12.16 4.60
CA HIS A 66 -0.14 -11.54 5.25
C HIS A 66 0.26 -10.72 6.48
N GLU A 67 1.11 -11.27 7.33
CA GLU A 67 1.52 -10.59 8.56
C GLU A 67 2.32 -9.31 8.28
N VAL A 68 3.04 -9.27 7.16
CA VAL A 68 3.75 -8.05 6.75
C VAL A 68 2.74 -6.99 6.35
N MET A 69 1.70 -7.37 5.59
CA MET A 69 0.65 -6.43 5.19
C MET A 69 -0.16 -5.93 6.38
N VAL A 70 -0.44 -6.79 7.35
CA VAL A 70 -1.12 -6.38 8.57
C VAL A 70 -0.27 -5.35 9.33
N HIS A 71 1.03 -5.60 9.43
CA HIS A 71 1.94 -4.69 10.13
C HIS A 71 2.07 -3.34 9.41
N ILE A 72 2.16 -3.36 8.08
CA ILE A 72 2.19 -2.13 7.27
C ILE A 72 0.91 -1.32 7.48
N THR A 73 -0.24 -2.00 7.42
CA THR A 73 -1.54 -1.35 7.64
C THR A 73 -1.61 -0.69 9.01
N ASP A 74 -1.15 -1.41 10.03
CA ASP A 74 -1.14 -0.93 11.41
C ASP A 74 -0.28 0.32 11.54
N ARG A 75 0.91 0.29 10.98
CA ARG A 75 1.83 1.42 11.02
C ARG A 75 1.26 2.64 10.27
N ILE A 76 0.74 2.44 9.07
CA ILE A 76 0.23 3.55 8.28
C ILE A 76 -0.96 4.22 8.97
N THR A 77 -1.90 3.41 9.48
CA THR A 77 -3.09 3.99 10.11
C THR A 77 -2.80 4.64 11.45
N HIS A 78 -1.73 4.26 12.13
CA HIS A 78 -1.38 4.85 13.43
C HIS A 78 -0.32 5.94 13.34
N GLU A 79 0.59 5.86 12.39
CA GLU A 79 1.69 6.81 12.29
C GLU A 79 1.42 7.97 11.32
N VAL A 80 0.58 7.74 10.32
CA VAL A 80 0.27 8.79 9.34
C VAL A 80 -1.05 9.44 9.70
N ALA A 81 -1.01 10.72 10.04
CA ALA A 81 -2.20 11.45 10.42
C ALA A 81 -3.18 11.54 9.23
N GLY A 82 -4.46 11.32 9.50
CA GLY A 82 -5.50 11.50 8.49
C GLY A 82 -5.78 10.28 7.62
N ILE A 83 -5.13 9.15 7.86
CA ILE A 83 -5.39 7.91 7.12
C ILE A 83 -6.00 6.89 8.06
N ASN A 84 -7.19 6.39 7.70
CA ASN A 84 -7.90 5.41 8.52
C ASN A 84 -8.14 4.07 7.81
N ARG A 85 -7.65 3.90 6.60
CA ARG A 85 -7.87 2.66 5.84
C ARG A 85 -6.74 2.44 4.84
N VAL A 86 -6.27 1.19 4.74
CA VAL A 86 -5.26 0.80 3.76
C VAL A 86 -5.87 -0.25 2.85
N LEU A 87 -5.76 -0.06 1.55
CA LEU A 87 -6.25 -0.98 0.53
C LEU A 87 -5.06 -1.48 -0.27
N PHE A 88 -5.12 -2.72 -0.72
CA PHE A 88 -4.07 -3.29 -1.55
C PHE A 88 -4.64 -3.49 -2.97
N ASP A 89 -3.96 -2.92 -3.97
CA ASP A 89 -4.37 -3.04 -5.36
C ASP A 89 -3.81 -4.32 -5.97
N TYR A 90 -4.68 -5.27 -6.28
CA TYR A 90 -4.33 -6.57 -6.82
C TYR A 90 -4.39 -6.66 -8.35
N THR A 91 -4.47 -5.53 -9.03
CA THR A 91 -4.62 -5.53 -10.48
C THR A 91 -3.25 -5.69 -11.16
N PRO A 92 -3.07 -6.71 -12.02
CA PRO A 92 -1.82 -6.87 -12.75
C PRO A 92 -1.74 -5.90 -13.93
N LYS A 93 -0.57 -5.82 -14.52
CA LYS A 93 -0.36 -5.09 -15.77
C LYS A 93 -0.19 -6.09 -16.91
N PRO A 94 -0.97 -6.04 -17.98
CA PRO A 94 -2.25 -5.37 -18.06
C PRO A 94 -3.30 -6.15 -17.27
N THR A 95 -4.28 -5.65 -16.81
CA THR A 95 -5.29 -4.68 -17.18
C THR A 95 -4.98 -3.28 -16.67
N GLY A 96 -4.48 -3.18 -15.45
CA GLY A 96 -4.11 -1.90 -14.92
C GLY A 96 -2.71 -1.49 -15.34
N THR A 97 -2.27 -0.37 -14.84
CA THR A 97 -0.90 0.12 -15.02
C THR A 97 -0.20 0.03 -13.67
N VAL A 98 1.13 0.18 -13.66
CA VAL A 98 1.87 0.21 -12.41
C VAL A 98 1.44 1.44 -11.61
N GLU A 99 1.37 2.57 -12.27
CA GLU A 99 0.91 3.81 -11.66
C GLU A 99 -0.61 3.79 -11.53
N PHE A 100 -1.13 4.43 -10.50
CA PHE A 100 -2.55 4.41 -10.21
C PHE A 100 -3.35 5.33 -11.14
N GLU A 101 -2.72 6.37 -11.62
CA GLU A 101 -3.37 7.32 -12.53
C GLU A 101 -2.77 7.30 -13.91
#